data_3a702f512138d57688c4f235b93d15fa
#
_entry.id   3a702f512138d57688c4f235b93d15fa
#
_cell.length_a   1.000
_cell.length_b   1.000
_cell.length_c   1.000
_cell.angle_alpha   90.00
_cell.angle_beta   90.00
_cell.angle_gamma   90.00
#
_symmetry.space_group_name_H-M   'P 1'
#
loop_
_entity.id
_entity.type
_entity.pdbx_description
1 polymer ?
#
loop_
_entity_poly.entity_id
_entity_poly.type
_entity_poly.pdbx_seq_one_letter_code
_entity_poly.pdbx_strand_id
1 'polypeptide(L)'
;INAVLFSGIKLLEESHPEYSANIGISVFIIGIYTSLILLFCIIGSYIGSKVNREKYQFVLNINPIISGICILLVGLLNNYIGIVFILLIYIFSESFENIMMSELHNNISSKSRVTVESINQFVLNLFGVIFSFLMTILLKFISISFMYIIIGVMIILFGILNLIARRKIWMYI
;
A
#
# COMPACT_ATOMS: atom_id res chain seq x y z
N ILE A 1 12.72 1.88 -3.63
CA ILE A 1 12.11 0.70 -3.02
C ILE A 1 10.73 1.07 -2.46
N ASN A 2 10.60 2.10 -1.62
CA ASN A 2 9.30 2.50 -1.03
C ASN A 2 8.25 2.84 -2.10
N ALA A 3 8.62 3.49 -3.20
CA ALA A 3 7.72 3.82 -4.30
C ALA A 3 7.14 2.55 -4.95
N VAL A 4 7.97 1.52 -5.17
CA VAL A 4 7.52 0.23 -5.74
C VAL A 4 6.56 -0.49 -4.81
N LEU A 5 6.89 -0.54 -3.50
CA LEU A 5 6.01 -1.14 -2.49
C LEU A 5 4.66 -0.43 -2.43
N PHE A 6 4.67 0.89 -2.44
CA PHE A 6 3.46 1.69 -2.40
C PHE A 6 2.60 1.51 -3.65
N SER A 7 3.21 1.47 -4.84
CA SER A 7 2.47 1.21 -6.09
C SER A 7 1.79 -0.17 -6.07
N GLY A 8 2.45 -1.19 -5.50
CA GLY A 8 1.85 -2.52 -5.33
C GLY A 8 0.64 -2.52 -4.37
N ILE A 9 0.71 -1.76 -3.28
CA ILE A 9 -0.40 -1.61 -2.34
C ILE A 9 -1.57 -0.89 -3.01
N LYS A 10 -1.32 0.24 -3.68
CA LYS A 10 -2.34 1.02 -4.40
C LYS A 10 -3.08 0.20 -5.45
N LEU A 11 -2.37 -0.64 -6.18
CA LEU A 11 -2.99 -1.52 -7.17
C LEU A 11 -4.00 -2.48 -6.56
N LEU A 12 -3.69 -3.05 -5.38
CA LEU A 12 -4.60 -3.94 -4.66
C LEU A 12 -5.80 -3.18 -4.08
N GLU A 13 -5.56 -1.93 -3.65
CA GLU A 13 -6.65 -1.05 -3.25
C GLU A 13 -7.64 -0.83 -4.39
N GLU A 14 -7.16 -0.61 -5.62
CA GLU A 14 -8.01 -0.40 -6.79
C GLU A 14 -8.77 -1.67 -7.22
N SER A 15 -8.24 -2.87 -6.94
CA SER A 15 -8.87 -4.15 -7.32
C SER A 15 -9.89 -4.69 -6.32
N HIS A 16 -10.15 -3.99 -5.20
CA HIS A 16 -11.10 -4.45 -4.17
C HIS A 16 -12.55 -4.68 -4.67
N PRO A 17 -13.08 -3.93 -5.67
CA PRO A 17 -14.43 -4.21 -6.15
C PRO A 17 -14.53 -5.57 -6.83
N GLU A 18 -13.49 -5.95 -7.61
CA GLU A 18 -13.42 -7.25 -8.29
C GLU A 18 -13.34 -8.39 -7.27
N TYR A 19 -12.50 -8.23 -6.23
CA TYR A 19 -12.44 -9.19 -5.12
C TYR A 19 -13.81 -9.37 -4.48
N SER A 20 -14.49 -8.26 -4.19
CA SER A 20 -15.79 -8.28 -3.53
C SER A 20 -16.87 -8.92 -4.38
N ALA A 21 -16.87 -8.66 -5.69
CA ALA A 21 -17.75 -9.33 -6.63
C ALA A 21 -17.50 -10.86 -6.67
N ASN A 22 -16.22 -11.26 -6.63
CA ASN A 22 -15.82 -12.67 -6.63
C ASN A 22 -16.32 -13.45 -5.40
N ILE A 23 -16.40 -12.82 -4.22
CA ILE A 23 -16.95 -13.42 -3.00
C ILE A 23 -18.47 -13.25 -2.88
N GLY A 24 -19.16 -12.79 -3.92
CA GLY A 24 -20.61 -12.70 -4.00
C GLY A 24 -21.22 -11.50 -3.32
N ILE A 25 -20.48 -10.42 -3.09
CA ILE A 25 -21.02 -9.17 -2.53
C ILE A 25 -21.78 -8.42 -3.63
N SER A 26 -22.98 -7.96 -3.30
CA SER A 26 -23.78 -7.17 -4.24
C SER A 26 -23.13 -5.81 -4.52
N VAL A 27 -23.32 -5.29 -5.73
CA VAL A 27 -22.80 -3.97 -6.16
C VAL A 27 -23.24 -2.85 -5.22
N PHE A 28 -24.46 -2.96 -4.67
CA PHE A 28 -24.98 -1.99 -3.70
C PHE A 28 -24.14 -1.96 -2.41
N ILE A 29 -23.80 -3.12 -1.85
CA ILE A 29 -22.95 -3.22 -0.65
C ILE A 29 -21.52 -2.77 -0.95
N ILE A 30 -20.99 -3.09 -2.14
CA ILE A 30 -19.69 -2.58 -2.62
C ILE A 30 -19.68 -1.05 -2.59
N GLY A 31 -20.74 -0.39 -3.11
CA GLY A 31 -20.86 1.06 -3.07
C GLY A 31 -20.84 1.65 -1.65
N ILE A 32 -21.54 0.99 -0.71
CA ILE A 32 -21.58 1.43 0.69
C ILE A 32 -20.20 1.34 1.32
N TYR A 33 -19.54 0.19 1.27
CA TYR A 33 -18.22 0.07 1.93
C TYR A 33 -17.11 0.86 1.23
N THR A 34 -17.23 1.09 -0.09
CA THR A 34 -16.32 2.00 -0.81
C THR A 34 -16.44 3.43 -0.26
N SER A 35 -17.65 3.86 0.11
CA SER A 35 -17.83 5.14 0.81
C SER A 35 -17.18 5.14 2.19
N LEU A 36 -17.17 4.02 2.91
CA LEU A 36 -16.46 3.88 4.19
C LEU A 36 -14.95 3.96 4.01
N ILE A 37 -14.40 3.50 2.89
CA ILE A 37 -12.96 3.60 2.60
C ILE A 37 -12.46 5.04 2.77
N LEU A 38 -13.22 6.03 2.32
CA LEU A 38 -12.85 7.45 2.46
C LEU A 38 -12.66 7.85 3.94
N LEU A 39 -13.48 7.32 4.85
CA LEU A 39 -13.30 7.55 6.28
C LEU A 39 -12.02 6.89 6.80
N PHE A 40 -11.71 5.68 6.33
CA PHE A 40 -10.49 4.97 6.70
C PHE A 40 -9.23 5.65 6.14
N CYS A 41 -9.30 6.23 4.94
CA CYS A 41 -8.25 7.09 4.39
C CYS A 41 -7.99 8.32 5.29
N ILE A 42 -9.06 9.01 5.72
CA ILE A 42 -8.95 10.16 6.63
C ILE A 42 -8.29 9.74 7.95
N ILE A 43 -8.71 8.61 8.53
CA ILE A 43 -8.11 8.07 9.76
C ILE A 43 -6.63 7.77 9.54
N GLY A 44 -6.27 7.11 8.45
CA GLY A 44 -4.89 6.78 8.09
C GLY A 44 -4.02 8.04 7.95
N SER A 45 -4.50 9.02 7.20
CA SER A 45 -3.82 10.30 7.01
C SER A 45 -3.64 11.05 8.34
N TYR A 46 -4.67 11.06 9.20
CA TYR A 46 -4.60 11.65 10.53
C TYR A 46 -3.55 10.94 11.41
N ILE A 47 -3.54 9.60 11.44
CA ILE A 47 -2.53 8.82 12.17
C ILE A 47 -1.13 9.16 11.66
N GLY A 48 -0.92 9.16 10.34
CA GLY A 48 0.36 9.52 9.72
C GLY A 48 0.85 10.92 10.14
N SER A 49 -0.05 11.91 10.17
CA SER A 49 0.27 13.29 10.57
C SER A 49 0.68 13.44 12.04
N LYS A 50 0.29 12.50 12.91
CA LYS A 50 0.61 12.51 14.36
C LYS A 50 1.86 11.74 14.72
N VAL A 51 2.46 11.03 13.78
CA VAL A 51 3.72 10.31 14.03
C VAL A 51 4.85 11.31 14.24
N ASN A 52 5.64 11.14 15.28
CA ASN A 52 6.83 11.96 15.53
C ASN A 52 7.92 11.64 14.49
N ARG A 53 8.65 12.67 14.04
CA ARG A 53 9.70 12.54 13.01
C ARG A 53 10.75 11.47 13.35
N GLU A 54 11.11 11.32 14.58
CA GLU A 54 12.06 10.29 15.07
C GLU A 54 11.58 8.86 14.75
N LYS A 55 10.25 8.66 14.65
CA LYS A 55 9.62 7.37 14.37
C LYS A 55 9.33 7.14 12.89
N TYR A 56 9.53 8.14 12.02
CA TYR A 56 9.21 8.01 10.59
C TYR A 56 9.87 6.79 9.97
N GLN A 57 11.17 6.62 10.17
CA GLN A 57 11.92 5.49 9.62
C GLN A 57 11.41 4.14 10.11
N PHE A 58 11.02 4.06 11.38
CA PHE A 58 10.46 2.84 11.95
C PHE A 58 9.11 2.51 11.29
N VAL A 59 8.21 3.50 11.19
CA VAL A 59 6.89 3.32 10.58
C VAL A 59 7.00 2.99 9.10
N LEU A 60 7.87 3.67 8.34
CA LEU A 60 8.12 3.39 6.93
C LEU A 60 8.68 1.98 6.66
N ASN A 61 9.33 1.37 7.66
CA ASN A 61 9.83 0.00 7.52
C ASN A 61 8.79 -1.06 7.91
N ILE A 62 7.97 -0.78 8.93
CA ILE A 62 6.99 -1.75 9.45
C ILE A 62 5.68 -1.72 8.66
N ASN A 63 5.25 -0.55 8.23
CA ASN A 63 3.96 -0.37 7.55
C ASN A 63 3.78 -1.28 6.31
N PRO A 64 4.76 -1.41 5.39
CA PRO A 64 4.64 -2.34 4.27
C PRO A 64 4.45 -3.79 4.71
N ILE A 65 5.10 -4.21 5.81
CA ILE A 65 4.96 -5.58 6.34
C ILE A 65 3.54 -5.80 6.85
N ILE A 66 2.99 -4.86 7.62
CA ILE A 66 1.63 -4.95 8.13
C ILE A 66 0.62 -4.93 6.98
N SER A 67 0.78 -4.03 6.01
CA SER A 67 -0.06 -3.97 4.82
C SER A 67 0.01 -5.28 4.03
N GLY A 68 1.21 -5.84 3.85
CA GLY A 68 1.41 -7.13 3.18
C GLY A 68 0.72 -8.29 3.91
N ILE A 69 0.73 -8.29 5.25
CA ILE A 69 -0.01 -9.29 6.06
C ILE A 69 -1.52 -9.11 5.84
N CYS A 70 -2.04 -7.90 5.87
CA CYS A 70 -3.46 -7.65 5.60
C CYS A 70 -3.84 -8.14 4.19
N ILE A 71 -3.04 -7.83 3.18
CA ILE A 71 -3.25 -8.27 1.79
C ILE A 71 -3.25 -9.81 1.70
N LEU A 72 -2.29 -10.47 2.35
CA LEU A 72 -2.21 -11.92 2.41
C LEU A 72 -3.48 -12.52 3.04
N LEU A 73 -3.97 -11.93 4.14
CA LEU A 73 -5.18 -12.38 4.81
C LEU A 73 -6.43 -12.18 3.96
N VAL A 74 -6.54 -11.11 3.18
CA VAL A 74 -7.62 -10.94 2.20
C VAL A 74 -7.67 -12.12 1.23
N GLY A 75 -6.53 -12.51 0.66
CA GLY A 75 -6.45 -13.62 -0.27
C GLY A 75 -6.75 -14.98 0.36
N LEU A 76 -6.23 -15.24 1.58
CA LEU A 76 -6.40 -16.51 2.29
C LEU A 76 -7.84 -16.72 2.79
N LEU A 77 -8.46 -15.70 3.33
CA LEU A 77 -9.80 -15.80 3.90
C LEU A 77 -10.87 -15.93 2.82
N ASN A 78 -10.71 -15.21 1.71
CA ASN A 78 -11.62 -15.22 0.55
C ASN A 78 -13.10 -15.18 0.95
N ASN A 79 -13.45 -14.32 1.88
CA ASN A 79 -14.80 -14.15 2.44
C ASN A 79 -15.06 -12.72 2.91
N TYR A 80 -16.24 -12.45 3.50
CA TYR A 80 -16.61 -11.11 4.00
C TYR A 80 -15.65 -10.51 5.04
N ILE A 81 -14.91 -11.33 5.80
CA ILE A 81 -13.93 -10.86 6.76
C ILE A 81 -12.76 -10.18 6.02
N GLY A 82 -12.46 -10.60 4.78
CA GLY A 82 -11.47 -9.95 3.94
C GLY A 82 -11.71 -8.45 3.74
N ILE A 83 -12.96 -7.99 3.74
CA ILE A 83 -13.29 -6.57 3.63
C ILE A 83 -12.72 -5.75 4.80
N VAL A 84 -12.73 -6.32 6.01
CA VAL A 84 -12.15 -5.65 7.18
C VAL A 84 -10.66 -5.41 6.96
N PHE A 85 -9.95 -6.39 6.41
CA PHE A 85 -8.52 -6.23 6.08
C PHE A 85 -8.29 -5.25 4.94
N ILE A 86 -9.19 -5.20 3.94
CA ILE A 86 -9.15 -4.17 2.89
C ILE A 86 -9.23 -2.78 3.53
N LEU A 87 -10.19 -2.53 4.42
CA LEU A 87 -10.30 -1.26 5.12
C LEU A 87 -9.04 -0.91 5.93
N LEU A 88 -8.43 -1.89 6.59
CA LEU A 88 -7.17 -1.69 7.32
C LEU A 88 -6.01 -1.34 6.38
N ILE A 89 -5.95 -1.94 5.18
CA ILE A 89 -4.92 -1.59 4.18
C ILE A 89 -4.98 -0.10 3.86
N TYR A 90 -6.17 0.49 3.71
CA TYR A 90 -6.31 1.92 3.44
C TYR A 90 -5.79 2.80 4.59
N ILE A 91 -5.98 2.42 5.85
CA ILE A 91 -5.39 3.14 6.99
C ILE A 91 -3.85 3.12 6.88
N PHE A 92 -3.28 1.95 6.67
CA PHE A 92 -1.82 1.80 6.64
C PHE A 92 -1.21 2.47 5.41
N SER A 93 -1.85 2.36 4.24
CA SER A 93 -1.44 2.97 2.99
C SER A 93 -1.41 4.50 3.10
N GLU A 94 -2.49 5.12 3.54
CA GLU A 94 -2.58 6.58 3.69
C GLU A 94 -1.62 7.12 4.77
N SER A 95 -1.45 6.38 5.88
CA SER A 95 -0.46 6.72 6.90
C SER A 95 0.96 6.66 6.34
N PHE A 96 1.29 5.64 5.54
CA PHE A 96 2.59 5.48 4.90
C PHE A 96 2.86 6.61 3.90
N GLU A 97 1.90 6.93 3.03
CA GLU A 97 2.02 8.00 2.04
C GLU A 97 2.29 9.34 2.71
N ASN A 98 1.52 9.69 3.74
CA ASN A 98 1.65 10.94 4.47
C ASN A 98 3.05 11.08 5.09
N ILE A 99 3.55 10.02 5.76
CA ILE A 99 4.89 10.02 6.36
C ILE A 99 5.98 10.08 5.29
N MET A 100 5.83 9.34 4.20
CA MET A 100 6.78 9.33 3.09
C MET A 100 6.89 10.72 2.45
N MET A 101 5.77 11.40 2.21
CA MET A 101 5.74 12.75 1.65
C MET A 101 6.32 13.76 2.63
N SER A 102 6.03 13.64 3.93
CA SER A 102 6.61 14.49 4.96
C SER A 102 8.13 14.36 5.04
N GLU A 103 8.64 13.12 4.99
CA GLU A 103 10.08 12.85 4.97
C GLU A 103 10.75 13.39 3.70
N LEU A 104 10.11 13.23 2.55
CA LEU A 104 10.57 13.78 1.29
C LEU A 104 10.69 15.32 1.37
N HIS A 105 9.64 16.00 1.84
CA HIS A 105 9.61 17.46 1.95
C HIS A 105 10.64 18.00 2.94
N ASN A 106 10.96 17.26 4.00
CA ASN A 106 11.94 17.66 5.00
C ASN A 106 13.39 17.60 4.48
N ASN A 107 13.64 16.78 3.46
CA ASN A 107 14.99 16.55 2.92
C ASN A 107 15.27 17.32 1.62
N ILE A 108 14.31 18.11 1.12
CA ILE A 108 14.41 18.81 -0.16
C ILE A 108 14.28 20.32 0.06
N SER A 109 15.07 21.10 -0.70
CA SER A 109 14.95 22.56 -0.71
C SER A 109 13.59 23.01 -1.27
N SER A 110 13.07 24.13 -0.81
CA SER A 110 11.78 24.66 -1.26
C SER A 110 11.73 24.89 -2.78
N LYS A 111 12.86 25.25 -3.41
CA LYS A 111 12.95 25.49 -4.86
C LYS A 111 12.79 24.23 -5.71
N SER A 112 13.23 23.07 -5.23
CA SER A 112 13.17 21.79 -5.97
C SER A 112 12.01 20.90 -5.55
N ARG A 113 11.23 21.29 -4.55
CA ARG A 113 10.15 20.46 -3.97
C ARG A 113 9.15 20.00 -5.03
N VAL A 114 8.61 20.93 -5.81
CA VAL A 114 7.61 20.63 -6.86
C VAL A 114 8.16 19.68 -7.91
N THR A 115 9.41 19.87 -8.34
CA THR A 115 10.06 19.00 -9.35
C THR A 115 10.25 17.58 -8.82
N VAL A 116 10.72 17.45 -7.58
CA VAL A 116 10.96 16.11 -6.99
C VAL A 116 9.62 15.41 -6.72
N GLU A 117 8.60 16.13 -6.28
CA GLU A 117 7.26 15.59 -6.09
C GLU A 117 6.66 15.09 -7.42
N SER A 118 6.79 15.87 -8.50
CA SER A 118 6.35 15.47 -9.84
C SER A 118 7.11 14.22 -10.34
N ILE A 119 8.41 14.13 -10.11
CA ILE A 119 9.20 12.93 -10.46
C ILE A 119 8.74 11.72 -9.63
N ASN A 120 8.50 11.91 -8.33
CA ASN A 120 8.01 10.83 -7.47
C ASN A 120 6.64 10.32 -7.96
N GLN A 121 5.71 11.20 -8.25
CA GLN A 121 4.39 10.83 -8.80
C GLN A 121 4.50 10.16 -10.17
N PHE A 122 5.38 10.64 -11.03
CA PHE A 122 5.64 9.99 -12.32
C PHE A 122 6.12 8.55 -12.14
N VAL A 123 7.07 8.33 -11.24
CA VAL A 123 7.59 6.97 -10.93
C VAL A 123 6.48 6.08 -10.36
N LEU A 124 5.68 6.59 -9.42
CA LEU A 124 4.55 5.85 -8.84
C LEU A 124 3.55 5.43 -9.93
N ASN A 125 3.16 6.36 -10.80
CA ASN A 125 2.21 6.09 -11.87
C ASN A 125 2.79 5.11 -12.91
N LEU A 126 4.08 5.23 -13.25
CA LEU A 126 4.74 4.30 -14.17
C LEU A 126 4.71 2.87 -13.64
N PHE A 127 5.07 2.67 -12.36
CA PHE A 127 4.97 1.35 -11.73
C PHE A 127 3.52 0.89 -11.61
N GLY A 128 2.58 1.79 -11.32
CA GLY A 128 1.14 1.49 -11.31
C GLY A 128 0.68 0.90 -12.66
N VAL A 129 1.02 1.54 -13.78
CA VAL A 129 0.68 1.04 -15.13
C VAL A 129 1.29 -0.33 -15.40
N ILE A 130 2.58 -0.52 -15.06
CA ILE A 130 3.27 -1.81 -15.25
C ILE A 130 2.58 -2.91 -14.43
N PHE A 131 2.29 -2.65 -13.16
CA PHE A 131 1.64 -3.62 -12.29
C PHE A 131 0.21 -3.92 -12.74
N SER A 132 -0.59 -2.91 -13.14
CA SER A 132 -1.95 -3.11 -13.65
C SER A 132 -1.95 -3.98 -14.91
N PHE A 133 -0.99 -3.77 -15.80
CA PHE A 133 -0.84 -4.59 -17.00
C PHE A 133 -0.48 -6.04 -16.65
N LEU A 134 0.49 -6.25 -15.77
CA LEU A 134 0.87 -7.57 -15.29
C LEU A 134 -0.29 -8.28 -14.59
N MET A 135 -1.04 -7.56 -13.75
CA MET A 135 -2.23 -8.05 -13.07
C MET A 135 -3.29 -8.54 -14.05
N THR A 136 -3.60 -7.74 -15.07
CA THR A 136 -4.59 -8.10 -16.10
C THR A 136 -4.21 -9.39 -16.84
N ILE A 137 -2.91 -9.61 -17.08
CA ILE A 137 -2.44 -10.86 -17.68
C ILE A 137 -2.57 -12.02 -16.69
N LEU A 138 -2.15 -11.84 -15.45
CA LEU A 138 -2.17 -12.90 -14.43
C LEU A 138 -3.58 -13.35 -14.10
N LEU A 139 -4.56 -12.45 -14.04
CA LEU A 139 -5.97 -12.76 -13.77
C LEU A 139 -6.61 -13.67 -14.83
N LYS A 140 -6.00 -13.85 -16.02
CA LYS A 140 -6.43 -14.86 -16.99
C LYS A 140 -6.10 -16.29 -16.58
N PHE A 141 -5.12 -16.45 -15.68
CA PHE A 141 -4.58 -17.77 -15.32
C PHE A 141 -4.83 -18.13 -13.86
N ILE A 142 -4.99 -17.12 -12.98
CA ILE A 142 -5.14 -17.32 -11.53
C ILE A 142 -6.35 -16.54 -11.01
N SER A 143 -6.93 -17.02 -9.90
CA SER A 143 -8.01 -16.29 -9.24
C SER A 143 -7.51 -15.01 -8.58
N ILE A 144 -8.40 -14.04 -8.41
CA ILE A 144 -8.08 -12.78 -7.73
C ILE A 144 -7.59 -13.02 -6.29
N SER A 145 -8.16 -13.98 -5.57
CA SER A 145 -7.74 -14.33 -4.20
C SER A 145 -6.30 -14.86 -4.17
N PHE A 146 -5.93 -15.72 -5.14
CA PHE A 146 -4.58 -16.23 -5.22
C PHE A 146 -3.56 -15.13 -5.58
N MET A 147 -3.99 -14.17 -6.38
CA MET A 147 -3.19 -13.00 -6.69
C MET A 147 -2.92 -12.14 -5.45
N TYR A 148 -3.93 -11.89 -4.58
CA TYR A 148 -3.72 -11.23 -3.30
C TYR A 148 -2.70 -11.95 -2.42
N ILE A 149 -2.71 -13.29 -2.41
CA ILE A 149 -1.71 -14.10 -1.68
C ILE A 149 -0.30 -13.82 -2.22
N ILE A 150 -0.10 -13.90 -3.54
CA ILE A 150 1.22 -13.69 -4.16
C ILE A 150 1.74 -12.29 -3.83
N ILE A 151 0.92 -11.27 -4.04
CA ILE A 151 1.34 -9.88 -3.83
C ILE A 151 1.58 -9.60 -2.35
N GLY A 152 0.73 -10.12 -1.46
CA GLY A 152 0.93 -10.01 -0.01
C GLY A 152 2.28 -10.59 0.43
N VAL A 153 2.62 -11.79 -0.04
CA VAL A 153 3.93 -12.42 0.23
C VAL A 153 5.08 -11.58 -0.33
N MET A 154 4.96 -11.09 -1.57
CA MET A 154 6.00 -10.24 -2.17
C MET A 154 6.23 -8.96 -1.37
N ILE A 155 5.17 -8.27 -0.97
CA ILE A 155 5.27 -7.03 -0.18
C ILE A 155 5.93 -7.31 1.18
N ILE A 156 5.58 -8.41 1.86
CA ILE A 156 6.21 -8.82 3.12
C ILE A 156 7.71 -9.05 2.91
N LEU A 157 8.09 -9.83 1.90
CA LEU A 157 9.49 -10.14 1.61
C LEU A 157 10.30 -8.86 1.30
N PHE A 158 9.77 -7.98 0.45
CA PHE A 158 10.41 -6.70 0.16
C PHE A 158 10.49 -5.78 1.39
N GLY A 159 9.46 -5.77 2.23
CA GLY A 159 9.45 -5.04 3.50
C GLY A 159 10.56 -5.53 4.45
N ILE A 160 10.71 -6.84 4.59
CA ILE A 160 11.77 -7.46 5.40
C ILE A 160 13.16 -7.17 4.82
N LEU A 161 13.34 -7.29 3.50
CA LEU A 161 14.61 -6.98 2.83
C LEU A 161 14.99 -5.51 3.03
N ASN A 162 14.03 -4.58 2.93
CA ASN A 162 14.26 -3.16 3.20
C ASN A 162 14.72 -2.91 4.64
N LEU A 163 14.10 -3.59 5.61
CA LEU A 163 14.45 -3.50 7.02
C LEU A 163 15.87 -4.02 7.30
N ILE A 164 16.27 -5.12 6.67
CA ILE A 164 17.62 -5.71 6.80
C ILE A 164 18.67 -4.80 6.13
N ALA A 165 18.40 -4.32 4.92
CA ALA A 165 19.31 -3.47 4.16
C ALA A 165 19.61 -2.18 4.92
N ARG A 166 18.62 -1.55 5.54
CA ARG A 166 18.81 -0.34 6.34
C ARG A 166 19.61 -0.58 7.62
N ARG A 167 19.44 -1.71 8.30
CA ARG A 167 20.26 -2.05 9.49
C ARG A 167 21.76 -2.08 9.15
N LYS A 168 22.13 -2.55 7.97
CA LYS A 168 23.55 -2.57 7.55
C LYS A 168 24.12 -1.16 7.34
N ILE A 169 23.34 -0.23 6.79
CA ILE A 169 23.80 1.15 6.56
C ILE A 169 24.12 1.86 7.89
N TRP A 170 23.32 1.64 8.93
CA TRP A 170 23.55 2.25 10.26
C TRP A 170 24.72 1.66 11.04
N MET A 171 25.25 0.49 10.66
CA MET A 171 26.46 -0.08 11.28
C MET A 171 27.78 0.48 10.69
N TYR A 172 27.69 1.25 9.61
CA TYR A 172 28.85 1.83 8.92
C TYR A 172 28.94 3.37 9.02
N ILE A 173 28.02 4.01 9.76
CA ILE A 173 27.98 5.43 10.09
C ILE A 173 28.17 5.60 11.59
#